data_f2da38caa31314be0fab4fb849f38cb6
#
_entry.id   f2da38caa31314be0fab4fb849f38cb6
#
_cell.length_a   1.000
_cell.length_b   1.000
_cell.length_c   1.000
_cell.angle_alpha   90.00
_cell.angle_beta   90.00
_cell.angle_gamma   90.00
#
_symmetry.space_group_name_H-M   'P 1'
#
loop_
_entity.id
_entity.type
_entity.pdbx_description
1 polymer ?
#
loop_
_entity_poly.entity_id
_entity_poly.type
_entity_poly.pdbx_seq_one_letter_code
_entity_poly.pdbx_strand_id
1 'polypeptide(L)'
;LGANATYRLEDIHWDVIASADILHFGGTYLLPGLDGPPTATILKFAKEHGVTTTLDLLVNAQPDLLAKLEPALPYIDYFMPGLDEARAICGLEKRADVIAFFLNRGVGHTVFKMGAEGSSIASLEMAEILIPAYKAQVVDSTGCGDSYCAAFIMGLTKGWDLATSGRFASAAASLVVSGLGSDAGIIDFEHTLKVMNTAETLPIAQET
;
A
#
# COMPACT_ATOMS: atom_id res chain seq x y z
N LEU A 1 -13.75 16.38 -4.81
CA LEU A 1 -12.32 16.12 -5.11
C LEU A 1 -11.44 17.36 -4.88
N GLY A 2 -11.98 18.57 -4.92
CA GLY A 2 -11.21 19.80 -4.69
C GLY A 2 -10.00 19.90 -5.64
N ALA A 3 -8.83 20.27 -5.10
CA ALA A 3 -7.58 20.41 -5.86
C ALA A 3 -7.16 19.12 -6.58
N ASN A 4 -7.50 17.95 -6.06
CA ASN A 4 -7.21 16.67 -6.71
C ASN A 4 -7.79 16.55 -8.13
N ALA A 5 -8.91 17.25 -8.40
CA ALA A 5 -9.53 17.25 -9.73
C ALA A 5 -8.74 18.03 -10.79
N THR A 6 -7.86 18.94 -10.35
CA THR A 6 -7.09 19.83 -11.24
C THR A 6 -5.63 19.44 -11.39
N TYR A 7 -5.14 18.51 -10.58
CA TYR A 7 -3.75 18.06 -10.62
C TYR A 7 -3.45 17.31 -11.93
N ARG A 8 -2.36 17.68 -12.58
CA ARG A 8 -1.97 17.22 -13.92
C ARG A 8 -0.49 16.85 -13.97
N LEU A 9 -0.09 16.22 -15.07
CA LEU A 9 1.30 15.82 -15.30
C LEU A 9 2.27 17.02 -15.35
N GLU A 10 1.78 18.19 -15.77
CA GLU A 10 2.54 19.44 -15.80
C GLU A 10 2.88 19.99 -14.41
N ASP A 11 2.15 19.54 -13.38
CA ASP A 11 2.37 19.97 -11.99
C ASP A 11 3.44 19.10 -11.28
N ILE A 12 3.95 18.06 -11.95
CA ILE A 12 4.93 17.14 -11.38
C ILE A 12 6.32 17.76 -11.34
N HIS A 13 6.93 17.76 -10.16
CA HIS A 13 8.32 18.15 -9.94
C HIS A 13 9.26 16.96 -10.19
N TRP A 14 9.66 16.78 -11.44
CA TRP A 14 10.46 15.62 -11.89
C TRP A 14 11.81 15.51 -11.21
N ASP A 15 12.47 16.63 -10.94
CA ASP A 15 13.73 16.72 -10.22
C ASP A 15 13.61 16.21 -8.77
N VAL A 16 12.49 16.47 -8.12
CA VAL A 16 12.19 15.95 -6.77
C VAL A 16 12.05 14.43 -6.82
N ILE A 17 11.30 13.90 -7.80
CA ILE A 17 11.16 12.45 -7.97
C ILE A 17 12.52 11.82 -8.22
N ALA A 18 13.33 12.36 -9.15
CA ALA A 18 14.62 11.79 -9.51
C ALA A 18 15.65 11.80 -8.35
N SER A 19 15.45 12.63 -7.33
CA SER A 19 16.32 12.72 -6.15
C SER A 19 15.83 11.93 -4.93
N ALA A 20 14.66 11.30 -5.03
CA ALA A 20 14.08 10.55 -3.92
C ALA A 20 14.60 9.11 -3.86
N ASP A 21 14.60 8.50 -2.67
CA ASP A 21 14.86 7.07 -2.52
C ASP A 21 13.62 6.23 -2.84
N ILE A 22 12.44 6.74 -2.46
CA ILE A 22 11.16 6.07 -2.66
C ILE A 22 10.11 7.10 -3.12
N LEU A 23 9.35 6.75 -4.15
CA LEU A 23 8.14 7.44 -4.56
C LEU A 23 6.91 6.66 -4.10
N HIS A 24 6.12 7.24 -3.21
CA HIS A 24 4.79 6.70 -2.89
C HIS A 24 3.71 7.41 -3.70
N PHE A 25 3.03 6.67 -4.57
CA PHE A 25 1.89 7.16 -5.33
C PHE A 25 0.59 6.74 -4.63
N GLY A 26 0.09 7.59 -3.74
CA GLY A 26 -1.16 7.38 -3.02
C GLY A 26 -2.36 8.00 -3.72
N GLY A 27 -3.55 7.48 -3.44
CA GLY A 27 -4.80 8.07 -3.92
C GLY A 27 -5.10 7.84 -5.41
N THR A 28 -4.55 6.81 -6.03
CA THR A 28 -4.96 6.36 -7.38
C THR A 28 -6.48 6.18 -7.41
N TYR A 29 -7.10 6.60 -8.50
CA TYR A 29 -8.55 6.76 -8.74
C TYR A 29 -9.21 7.98 -8.06
N LEU A 30 -8.45 8.79 -7.32
CA LEU A 30 -8.90 10.07 -6.80
C LEU A 30 -8.27 11.27 -7.54
N LEU A 31 -7.41 11.01 -8.52
CA LEU A 31 -6.63 11.99 -9.27
C LEU A 31 -6.96 11.91 -10.77
N PRO A 32 -8.15 12.35 -11.21
CA PRO A 32 -8.62 12.09 -12.58
C PRO A 32 -7.71 12.63 -13.69
N GLY A 33 -6.84 13.58 -13.38
CA GLY A 33 -5.85 14.09 -14.33
C GLY A 33 -4.54 13.31 -14.36
N LEU A 34 -4.33 12.40 -13.40
CA LEU A 34 -3.16 11.53 -13.31
C LEU A 34 -3.51 10.05 -13.49
N ASP A 35 -4.77 9.66 -13.28
CA ASP A 35 -5.21 8.27 -13.45
C ASP A 35 -4.96 7.76 -14.87
N GLY A 36 -4.47 6.53 -14.97
CA GLY A 36 -4.18 5.91 -16.27
C GLY A 36 -2.75 6.13 -16.76
N PRO A 37 -2.54 6.45 -18.06
CA PRO A 37 -1.20 6.63 -18.65
C PRO A 37 -0.30 7.65 -17.93
N PRO A 38 -0.79 8.78 -17.38
CA PRO A 38 0.05 9.68 -16.59
C PRO A 38 0.67 9.01 -15.36
N THR A 39 -0.06 8.17 -14.61
CA THR A 39 0.51 7.38 -13.49
C THR A 39 1.65 6.50 -13.98
N ALA A 40 1.46 5.78 -15.10
CA ALA A 40 2.49 4.94 -15.70
C ALA A 40 3.74 5.77 -16.08
N THR A 41 3.55 6.97 -16.61
CA THR A 41 4.65 7.89 -16.96
C THR A 41 5.46 8.29 -15.74
N ILE A 42 4.80 8.65 -14.64
CA ILE A 42 5.44 9.05 -13.38
C ILE A 42 6.24 7.88 -12.78
N LEU A 43 5.62 6.71 -12.66
CA LEU A 43 6.26 5.54 -12.08
C LEU A 43 7.42 5.03 -12.94
N LYS A 44 7.25 5.02 -14.27
CA LYS A 44 8.33 4.69 -15.20
C LYS A 44 9.53 5.62 -15.04
N PHE A 45 9.30 6.92 -14.98
CA PHE A 45 10.34 7.91 -14.77
C PHE A 45 11.10 7.66 -13.44
N ALA A 46 10.37 7.39 -12.34
CA ALA A 46 10.98 7.05 -11.06
C ALA A 46 11.88 5.81 -11.18
N LYS A 47 11.40 4.74 -11.81
CA LYS A 47 12.18 3.52 -12.05
C LYS A 47 13.45 3.76 -12.87
N GLU A 48 13.36 4.56 -13.93
CA GLU A 48 14.50 4.92 -14.78
C GLU A 48 15.59 5.72 -14.03
N HIS A 49 15.22 6.36 -12.91
CA HIS A 49 16.14 7.08 -12.02
C HIS A 49 16.56 6.29 -10.77
N GLY A 50 16.23 5.00 -10.70
CA GLY A 50 16.60 4.13 -9.57
C GLY A 50 15.77 4.36 -8.30
N VAL A 51 14.63 5.06 -8.41
CA VAL A 51 13.72 5.33 -7.31
C VAL A 51 12.78 4.14 -7.11
N THR A 52 12.69 3.64 -5.89
CA THR A 52 11.73 2.58 -5.54
C THR A 52 10.30 3.13 -5.60
N THR A 53 9.38 2.39 -6.21
CA THR A 53 8.01 2.83 -6.41
C THR A 53 7.03 2.05 -5.54
N THR A 54 6.15 2.75 -4.86
CA THR A 54 5.05 2.16 -4.10
C THR A 54 3.73 2.78 -4.56
N LEU A 55 2.66 1.99 -4.65
CA LEU A 55 1.36 2.48 -5.07
C LEU A 55 0.26 1.95 -4.15
N ASP A 56 -0.57 2.87 -3.66
CA ASP A 56 -1.86 2.59 -3.00
C ASP A 56 -3.00 3.26 -3.77
N LEU A 57 -4.22 2.80 -3.55
CA LEU A 57 -5.39 3.26 -4.28
C LEU A 57 -6.63 3.24 -3.39
N LEU A 58 -7.66 3.94 -3.84
CA LEU A 58 -8.98 3.88 -3.24
C LEU A 58 -10.01 3.55 -4.33
N VAL A 59 -10.54 2.32 -4.28
CA VAL A 59 -11.59 1.92 -5.22
C VAL A 59 -12.87 2.70 -4.94
N ASN A 60 -13.39 3.33 -5.97
CA ASN A 60 -14.69 3.99 -5.98
C ASN A 60 -15.54 3.42 -7.13
N ALA A 61 -16.79 3.86 -7.24
CA ALA A 61 -17.72 3.38 -8.27
C ALA A 61 -17.38 3.92 -9.69
N GLN A 62 -16.12 3.81 -10.12
CA GLN A 62 -15.69 4.14 -11.47
C GLN A 62 -15.65 2.90 -12.36
N PRO A 63 -15.96 3.03 -13.65
CA PRO A 63 -15.73 1.97 -14.63
C PRO A 63 -14.23 1.85 -14.96
N ASP A 64 -13.85 0.70 -15.50
CA ASP A 64 -12.55 0.46 -16.14
C ASP A 64 -11.33 0.63 -15.21
N LEU A 65 -11.47 0.27 -13.93
CA LEU A 65 -10.40 0.35 -12.93
C LEU A 65 -9.11 -0.34 -13.41
N LEU A 66 -9.23 -1.57 -13.88
CA LEU A 66 -8.07 -2.32 -14.38
C LEU A 66 -7.43 -1.63 -15.59
N ALA A 67 -8.22 -1.18 -16.57
CA ALA A 67 -7.68 -0.55 -17.77
C ALA A 67 -6.90 0.73 -17.45
N LYS A 68 -7.28 1.46 -16.39
CA LYS A 68 -6.55 2.63 -15.91
C LYS A 68 -5.27 2.26 -15.17
N LEU A 69 -5.26 1.16 -14.43
CA LEU A 69 -4.11 0.74 -13.64
C LEU A 69 -3.08 -0.05 -14.46
N GLU A 70 -3.53 -0.85 -15.40
CA GLU A 70 -2.71 -1.82 -16.15
C GLU A 70 -1.44 -1.22 -16.77
N PRO A 71 -1.45 -0.01 -17.38
CA PRO A 71 -0.23 0.59 -17.91
C PRO A 71 0.85 0.88 -16.85
N ALA A 72 0.46 1.02 -15.58
CA ALA A 72 1.35 1.36 -14.47
C ALA A 72 1.95 0.11 -13.78
N LEU A 73 1.27 -1.05 -13.85
CA LEU A 73 1.64 -2.26 -13.10
C LEU A 73 3.12 -2.67 -13.24
N PRO A 74 3.75 -2.63 -14.46
CA PRO A 74 5.15 -3.03 -14.60
C PRO A 74 6.15 -2.10 -13.92
N TYR A 75 5.71 -0.94 -13.47
CA TYR A 75 6.54 0.08 -12.84
C TYR A 75 6.31 0.22 -11.35
N ILE A 76 5.58 -0.72 -10.72
CA ILE A 76 5.27 -0.76 -9.29
C ILE A 76 6.15 -1.79 -8.61
N ASP A 77 7.05 -1.35 -7.70
CA ASP A 77 7.84 -2.28 -6.87
C ASP A 77 6.99 -2.87 -5.74
N TYR A 78 6.14 -2.06 -5.10
CA TYR A 78 5.26 -2.49 -4.01
C TYR A 78 3.84 -1.98 -4.25
N PHE A 79 2.94 -2.91 -4.58
CA PHE A 79 1.50 -2.64 -4.76
C PHE A 79 0.76 -2.91 -3.46
N MET A 80 0.21 -1.86 -2.84
CA MET A 80 -0.21 -1.85 -1.44
C MET A 80 -1.70 -1.57 -1.18
N PRO A 81 -2.66 -1.97 -2.02
CA PRO A 81 -4.09 -1.75 -1.76
C PRO A 81 -4.64 -2.64 -0.65
N GLY A 82 -5.89 -2.40 -0.25
CA GLY A 82 -6.70 -3.40 0.43
C GLY A 82 -6.93 -4.62 -0.47
N LEU A 83 -7.01 -5.83 0.12
CA LEU A 83 -7.28 -7.04 -0.66
C LEU A 83 -8.63 -6.96 -1.39
N ASP A 84 -9.66 -6.40 -0.75
CA ASP A 84 -10.98 -6.25 -1.38
C ASP A 84 -10.96 -5.26 -2.55
N GLU A 85 -10.12 -4.23 -2.47
CA GLU A 85 -9.88 -3.31 -3.59
C GLU A 85 -9.18 -4.02 -4.76
N ALA A 86 -8.15 -4.82 -4.45
CA ALA A 86 -7.47 -5.63 -5.45
C ALA A 86 -8.41 -6.65 -6.12
N ARG A 87 -9.29 -7.31 -5.33
CA ARG A 87 -10.37 -8.18 -5.82
C ARG A 87 -11.30 -7.44 -6.78
N ALA A 88 -11.76 -6.26 -6.39
CA ALA A 88 -12.66 -5.44 -7.21
C ALA A 88 -12.05 -5.04 -8.55
N ILE A 89 -10.73 -4.84 -8.61
CA ILE A 89 -10.00 -4.50 -9.84
C ILE A 89 -9.87 -5.70 -10.77
N CYS A 90 -9.49 -6.87 -10.23
CA CYS A 90 -9.19 -8.05 -11.07
C CYS A 90 -10.39 -9.00 -11.26
N GLY A 91 -11.45 -8.86 -10.46
CA GLY A 91 -12.62 -9.73 -10.50
C GLY A 91 -12.37 -11.16 -9.98
N LEU A 92 -11.32 -11.37 -9.19
CA LEU A 92 -10.95 -12.66 -8.60
C LEU A 92 -11.22 -12.63 -7.08
N GLU A 93 -11.61 -13.77 -6.52
CA GLU A 93 -11.98 -13.87 -5.10
C GLU A 93 -10.85 -14.43 -4.22
N LYS A 94 -10.16 -15.49 -4.68
CA LYS A 94 -9.11 -16.14 -3.90
C LYS A 94 -7.86 -15.27 -3.84
N ARG A 95 -7.33 -15.04 -2.64
CA ARG A 95 -6.13 -14.23 -2.42
C ARG A 95 -4.95 -14.68 -3.27
N ALA A 96 -4.71 -15.98 -3.35
CA ALA A 96 -3.63 -16.53 -4.16
C ALA A 96 -3.76 -16.19 -5.66
N ASP A 97 -4.98 -16.22 -6.21
CA ASP A 97 -5.25 -15.88 -7.60
C ASP A 97 -5.09 -14.37 -7.83
N VAL A 98 -5.51 -13.53 -6.86
CA VAL A 98 -5.33 -12.06 -6.90
C VAL A 98 -3.84 -11.70 -6.86
N ILE A 99 -3.06 -12.33 -5.99
CA ILE A 99 -1.60 -12.17 -5.93
C ILE A 99 -0.98 -12.52 -7.28
N ALA A 100 -1.26 -13.72 -7.80
CA ALA A 100 -0.72 -14.17 -9.08
C ALA A 100 -1.12 -13.24 -10.24
N PHE A 101 -2.34 -12.69 -10.22
CA PHE A 101 -2.84 -11.79 -11.25
C PHE A 101 -1.95 -10.54 -11.39
N PHE A 102 -1.61 -9.89 -10.28
CA PHE A 102 -0.80 -8.66 -10.30
C PHE A 102 0.68 -8.95 -10.53
N LEU A 103 1.24 -9.99 -9.89
CA LEU A 103 2.63 -10.37 -10.09
C LEU A 103 2.92 -10.75 -11.55
N ASN A 104 2.04 -11.50 -12.20
CA ASN A 104 2.16 -11.87 -13.62
C ASN A 104 2.03 -10.67 -14.59
N ARG A 105 1.59 -9.50 -14.09
CA ARG A 105 1.54 -8.24 -14.83
C ARG A 105 2.70 -7.30 -14.54
N GLY A 106 3.72 -7.79 -13.85
CA GLY A 106 4.98 -7.08 -13.65
C GLY A 106 5.09 -6.30 -12.33
N VAL A 107 4.11 -6.40 -11.43
CA VAL A 107 4.26 -5.88 -10.06
C VAL A 107 5.39 -6.64 -9.35
N GLY A 108 6.29 -5.92 -8.69
CA GLY A 108 7.42 -6.53 -7.97
C GLY A 108 6.95 -7.29 -6.73
N HIS A 109 6.20 -6.64 -5.87
CA HIS A 109 5.61 -7.23 -4.66
C HIS A 109 4.16 -6.79 -4.50
N THR A 110 3.29 -7.71 -4.12
CA THR A 110 1.97 -7.38 -3.59
C THR A 110 2.05 -7.25 -2.07
N VAL A 111 1.43 -6.21 -1.52
CA VAL A 111 1.34 -5.94 -0.07
C VAL A 111 -0.13 -5.65 0.24
N PHE A 112 -0.94 -6.68 0.40
CA PHE A 112 -2.38 -6.53 0.56
C PHE A 112 -2.78 -6.37 2.02
N LYS A 113 -3.47 -5.27 2.33
CA LYS A 113 -4.06 -4.98 3.65
C LYS A 113 -5.38 -5.71 3.77
N MET A 114 -5.59 -6.41 4.89
CA MET A 114 -6.76 -7.29 5.11
C MET A 114 -7.49 -6.98 6.43
N GLY A 115 -7.36 -5.76 6.93
CA GLY A 115 -7.99 -5.32 8.17
C GLY A 115 -7.60 -6.19 9.37
N ALA A 116 -8.59 -6.77 10.06
CA ALA A 116 -8.35 -7.63 11.24
C ALA A 116 -7.64 -8.96 10.89
N GLU A 117 -7.62 -9.36 9.63
CA GLU A 117 -6.88 -10.54 9.17
C GLU A 117 -5.38 -10.25 8.97
N GLY A 118 -4.96 -8.99 9.14
CA GLY A 118 -3.57 -8.57 9.00
C GLY A 118 -3.21 -8.13 7.59
N SER A 119 -2.11 -8.62 7.06
CA SER A 119 -1.68 -8.33 5.69
C SER A 119 -0.93 -9.51 5.06
N SER A 120 -0.88 -9.51 3.73
CA SER A 120 -0.20 -10.50 2.90
C SER A 120 0.86 -9.81 2.06
N ILE A 121 2.08 -10.37 2.04
CA ILE A 121 3.20 -9.86 1.24
C ILE A 121 3.72 -11.01 0.38
N ALA A 122 3.79 -10.82 -0.93
CA ALA A 122 4.28 -11.85 -1.85
C ALA A 122 5.03 -11.26 -3.06
N SER A 123 5.90 -12.05 -3.66
CA SER A 123 6.53 -11.77 -4.97
C SER A 123 6.66 -13.07 -5.77
N LEU A 124 7.12 -12.99 -7.02
CA LEU A 124 7.38 -14.20 -7.83
C LEU A 124 8.55 -15.04 -7.28
N GLU A 125 9.45 -14.42 -6.54
CA GLU A 125 10.68 -15.06 -6.01
C GLU A 125 10.53 -15.52 -4.56
N MET A 126 9.43 -15.16 -3.88
CA MET A 126 9.24 -15.36 -2.45
C MET A 126 7.87 -15.93 -2.16
N ALA A 127 7.82 -16.94 -1.30
CA ALA A 127 6.56 -17.43 -0.76
C ALA A 127 5.80 -16.33 -0.01
N GLU A 128 4.47 -16.39 -0.03
CA GLU A 128 3.62 -15.45 0.70
C GLU A 128 3.98 -15.40 2.19
N ILE A 129 4.15 -14.19 2.71
CA ILE A 129 4.30 -13.91 4.14
C ILE A 129 2.98 -13.32 4.65
N LEU A 130 2.40 -13.94 5.65
CA LEU A 130 1.23 -13.43 6.35
C LEU A 130 1.67 -12.70 7.63
N ILE A 131 1.24 -11.46 7.78
CA ILE A 131 1.51 -10.61 8.93
C ILE A 131 0.23 -10.47 9.74
N PRO A 132 0.20 -10.84 11.03
CA PRO A 132 -1.00 -10.70 11.83
C PRO A 132 -1.33 -9.24 12.12
N ALA A 133 -2.61 -8.94 12.32
CA ALA A 133 -3.03 -7.67 12.91
C ALA A 133 -2.77 -7.69 14.43
N TYR A 134 -2.49 -6.53 15.02
CA TYR A 134 -2.42 -6.38 16.48
C TYR A 134 -3.81 -6.17 17.06
N LYS A 135 -4.05 -6.70 18.26
CA LYS A 135 -5.29 -6.44 19.00
C LYS A 135 -5.42 -4.96 19.32
N ALA A 136 -6.55 -4.38 18.95
CA ALA A 136 -6.86 -2.98 19.18
C ALA A 136 -8.36 -2.81 19.45
N GLN A 137 -8.72 -1.76 20.18
CA GLN A 137 -10.10 -1.33 20.28
C GLN A 137 -10.44 -0.49 19.06
N VAL A 138 -11.30 -0.99 18.20
CA VAL A 138 -11.68 -0.28 16.97
C VAL A 138 -12.60 0.90 17.30
N VAL A 139 -12.12 2.12 16.98
CA VAL A 139 -12.86 3.38 17.12
C VAL A 139 -13.17 3.96 15.73
N ASP A 140 -12.13 4.12 14.89
CA ASP A 140 -12.22 4.65 13.53
C ASP A 140 -11.15 4.00 12.65
N SER A 141 -11.53 3.50 11.48
CA SER A 141 -10.59 2.89 10.53
C SER A 141 -10.00 3.88 9.53
N THR A 142 -10.41 5.15 9.59
CA THR A 142 -9.89 6.21 8.70
C THR A 142 -8.38 6.34 8.86
N GLY A 143 -7.64 6.31 7.76
CA GLY A 143 -6.19 6.46 7.74
C GLY A 143 -5.37 5.22 8.14
N CYS A 144 -6.01 4.11 8.56
CA CYS A 144 -5.26 2.88 8.87
C CYS A 144 -4.45 2.36 7.67
N GLY A 145 -5.02 2.44 6.46
CA GLY A 145 -4.33 2.06 5.23
C GLY A 145 -3.12 2.94 4.94
N ASP A 146 -3.30 4.26 5.04
CA ASP A 146 -2.23 5.24 4.81
C ASP A 146 -1.10 5.08 5.82
N SER A 147 -1.47 4.91 7.11
CA SER A 147 -0.49 4.68 8.18
C SER A 147 0.26 3.36 8.01
N TYR A 148 -0.42 2.31 7.54
CA TYR A 148 0.23 1.05 7.17
C TYR A 148 1.26 1.28 6.06
N CYS A 149 0.87 1.97 4.97
CA CYS A 149 1.77 2.27 3.86
C CYS A 149 2.98 3.09 4.32
N ALA A 150 2.75 4.16 5.08
CA ALA A 150 3.83 5.02 5.60
C ALA A 150 4.82 4.24 6.49
N ALA A 151 4.31 3.41 7.40
CA ALA A 151 5.15 2.61 8.29
C ALA A 151 5.89 1.48 7.55
N PHE A 152 5.26 0.87 6.53
CA PHE A 152 5.93 -0.11 5.67
C PHE A 152 7.11 0.53 4.91
N ILE A 153 6.88 1.68 4.30
CA ILE A 153 7.90 2.48 3.60
C ILE A 153 9.04 2.87 4.56
N MET A 154 8.70 3.27 5.79
CA MET A 154 9.72 3.51 6.83
C MET A 154 10.61 2.29 7.06
N GLY A 155 10.04 1.08 7.12
CA GLY A 155 10.80 -0.16 7.22
C GLY A 155 11.75 -0.37 6.05
N LEU A 156 11.27 -0.12 4.82
CA LEU A 156 12.10 -0.20 3.60
C LEU A 156 13.29 0.77 3.67
N THR A 157 13.07 2.04 4.07
CA THR A 157 14.15 3.04 4.19
C THR A 157 15.17 2.68 5.26
N LYS A 158 14.79 1.88 6.26
CA LYS A 158 15.70 1.36 7.29
C LYS A 158 16.43 0.07 6.85
N GLY A 159 16.16 -0.45 5.67
CA GLY A 159 16.72 -1.70 5.18
C GLY A 159 16.23 -2.95 5.92
N TRP A 160 15.06 -2.88 6.55
CA TRP A 160 14.45 -4.05 7.20
C TRP A 160 13.95 -5.05 6.18
N ASP A 161 13.87 -6.32 6.58
CA ASP A 161 13.17 -7.33 5.79
C ASP A 161 11.66 -7.04 5.69
N LEU A 162 11.00 -7.66 4.73
CA LEU A 162 9.59 -7.42 4.44
C LEU A 162 8.67 -7.84 5.59
N ALA A 163 9.03 -8.91 6.32
CA ALA A 163 8.26 -9.38 7.46
C ALA A 163 8.33 -8.37 8.63
N THR A 164 9.51 -7.83 8.90
CA THR A 164 9.70 -6.79 9.93
C THR A 164 9.00 -5.49 9.54
N SER A 165 9.13 -5.06 8.27
CA SER A 165 8.44 -3.88 7.74
C SER A 165 6.92 -4.04 7.84
N GLY A 166 6.38 -5.21 7.49
CA GLY A 166 4.95 -5.53 7.60
C GLY A 166 4.44 -5.53 9.05
N ARG A 167 5.22 -6.08 10.00
CA ARG A 167 4.86 -6.05 11.43
C ARG A 167 4.82 -4.62 11.97
N PHE A 168 5.79 -3.79 11.61
CA PHE A 168 5.81 -2.38 12.02
C PHE A 168 4.62 -1.62 11.43
N ALA A 169 4.31 -1.87 10.17
CA ALA A 169 3.14 -1.31 9.49
C ALA A 169 1.81 -1.73 10.15
N SER A 170 1.68 -3.01 10.51
CA SER A 170 0.53 -3.53 11.23
C SER A 170 0.38 -2.91 12.63
N ALA A 171 1.49 -2.67 13.33
CA ALA A 171 1.50 -1.99 14.63
C ALA A 171 1.03 -0.53 14.50
N ALA A 172 1.53 0.21 13.50
CA ALA A 172 1.09 1.58 13.23
C ALA A 172 -0.43 1.64 12.93
N ALA A 173 -0.93 0.77 12.08
CA ALA A 173 -2.35 0.69 11.77
C ALA A 173 -3.20 0.37 13.02
N SER A 174 -2.72 -0.47 13.94
CA SER A 174 -3.41 -0.80 15.19
C SER A 174 -3.49 0.37 16.17
N LEU A 175 -2.53 1.28 16.14
CA LEU A 175 -2.56 2.53 16.91
C LEU A 175 -3.62 3.48 16.33
N VAL A 176 -3.62 3.67 15.02
CA VAL A 176 -4.57 4.57 14.34
C VAL A 176 -6.01 4.12 14.54
N VAL A 177 -6.32 2.84 14.38
CA VAL A 177 -7.68 2.32 14.54
C VAL A 177 -8.27 2.54 15.94
N SER A 178 -7.43 2.77 16.95
CA SER A 178 -7.82 2.95 18.35
C SER A 178 -8.23 4.38 18.71
N GLY A 179 -8.19 5.31 17.79
CA GLY A 179 -8.55 6.71 18.01
C GLY A 179 -9.44 7.26 16.89
N LEU A 180 -9.79 8.53 16.99
CA LEU A 180 -10.58 9.24 15.98
C LEU A 180 -9.67 10.06 15.09
N GLY A 181 -9.75 9.85 13.78
CA GLY A 181 -8.95 10.55 12.78
C GLY A 181 -7.78 9.72 12.22
N SER A 182 -7.17 10.23 11.15
CA SER A 182 -6.26 9.48 10.26
C SER A 182 -4.88 9.16 10.81
N ASP A 183 -4.48 9.72 11.94
CA ASP A 183 -3.17 9.57 12.60
C ASP A 183 -3.29 9.36 14.12
N ALA A 184 -4.49 9.11 14.60
CA ALA A 184 -4.78 8.94 16.01
C ALA A 184 -3.91 7.82 16.63
N GLY A 185 -3.46 8.02 17.86
CA GLY A 185 -2.67 7.04 18.61
C GLY A 185 -1.21 6.89 18.19
N ILE A 186 -0.78 7.44 17.07
CA ILE A 186 0.64 7.50 16.69
C ILE A 186 1.31 8.63 17.50
N ILE A 187 2.30 8.26 18.31
CA ILE A 187 3.08 9.21 19.10
C ILE A 187 4.43 9.45 18.41
N ASP A 188 5.21 8.39 18.25
CA ASP A 188 6.52 8.41 17.63
C ASP A 188 6.94 7.00 17.16
N PHE A 189 8.11 6.93 16.56
CA PHE A 189 8.71 5.69 16.07
C PHE A 189 8.93 4.66 17.18
N GLU A 190 9.48 5.08 18.32
CA GLU A 190 9.82 4.19 19.43
C GLU A 190 8.57 3.60 20.08
N HIS A 191 7.51 4.38 20.18
CA HIS A 191 6.22 3.89 20.66
C HIS A 191 5.64 2.82 19.72
N THR A 192 5.65 3.06 18.41
CA THR A 192 5.20 2.08 17.42
C THR A 192 6.05 0.80 17.45
N LEU A 193 7.38 0.94 17.59
CA LEU A 193 8.30 -0.19 17.73
C LEU A 193 8.03 -1.00 18.99
N LYS A 194 7.70 -0.32 20.11
CA LYS A 194 7.30 -0.99 21.36
C LYS A 194 6.02 -1.78 21.15
N VAL A 195 5.00 -1.21 20.51
CA VAL A 195 3.74 -1.92 20.18
C VAL A 195 4.03 -3.15 19.33
N MET A 196 4.82 -3.01 18.26
CA MET A 196 5.24 -4.13 17.42
C MET A 196 5.87 -5.28 18.21
N ASN A 197 6.66 -4.98 19.24
CA ASN A 197 7.41 -5.98 20.00
C ASN A 197 6.66 -6.57 21.20
N THR A 198 5.62 -5.88 21.71
CA THR A 198 5.02 -6.26 23.00
C THR A 198 3.51 -6.46 22.96
N ALA A 199 2.81 -5.93 21.96
CA ALA A 199 1.36 -6.06 21.86
C ALA A 199 0.94 -7.45 21.38
N GLU A 200 -0.23 -7.89 21.81
CA GLU A 200 -0.83 -9.16 21.40
C GLU A 200 -1.37 -9.07 19.96
N THR A 201 -1.14 -10.10 19.18
CA THR A 201 -1.65 -10.20 17.80
C THR A 201 -2.96 -11.01 17.74
N LEU A 202 -3.75 -10.75 16.70
CA LEU A 202 -4.87 -11.60 16.31
C LEU A 202 -4.36 -12.86 15.60
N PRO A 203 -5.12 -13.98 15.62
CA PRO A 203 -4.79 -15.15 14.83
C PRO A 203 -4.76 -14.80 13.32
N ILE A 204 -3.80 -15.37 12.60
CA ILE A 204 -3.78 -15.27 11.14
C ILE A 204 -4.90 -16.14 10.58
N ALA A 205 -5.81 -15.54 9.81
CA ALA A 205 -6.84 -16.28 9.10
C ALA A 205 -6.21 -17.13 8.00
N GLN A 206 -6.42 -18.44 8.04
CA GLN A 206 -6.08 -19.33 6.92
C GLN A 206 -7.21 -19.24 5.89
N GLU A 207 -6.85 -19.02 4.64
CA GLU A 207 -7.79 -19.13 3.53
C GLU A 207 -8.29 -20.58 3.44
N THR A 208 -9.60 -20.80 3.64
CA THR A 208 -10.25 -22.10 3.46
C THR A 208 -10.62 -22.32 1.99
#